data_611b7c1b4682d5ca031cbddf05c28c61
#
_entry.id   611b7c1b4682d5ca031cbddf05c28c61
#
_cell.length_a   1.000
_cell.length_b   1.000
_cell.length_c   1.000
_cell.angle_alpha   90.00
_cell.angle_beta   90.00
_cell.angle_gamma   90.00
#
_symmetry.space_group_name_H-M   'P 1'
#
loop_
_entity.id
_entity.type
_entity.pdbx_description
1 polymer ?
#
loop_
_entity_poly.entity_id
_entity_poly.type
_entity_poly.pdbx_seq_one_letter_code
_entity_poly.pdbx_strand_id
1 'polypeptide(L)'
;SIGNLITLHQRKLDKLVNVKKSMLEKMFPQQGSRIPVIRFCGFTDDWEQRKLGDFGKATGGISIESEFSEDGIYKVISIGSYSENSVYNDQGIRAVKSDKTSNRVLNKNDLTMILNDKTTSGNIIGRVLLIEKSGIYVYNQRTERIEINKNEYDPLFLYEMLNAPNVREKIIKQAQGNTQIYVNWSAITMLDYMSPSKKEQVEIGQFLHSIGNLITLHQR
;
A
#
# COMPACT_ATOMS: atom_id res chain seq x y z
N SER A 1 -35.51 -15.32 -6.01
CA SER A 1 -34.79 -16.58 -5.73
C SER A 1 -33.35 -16.27 -5.22
N ILE A 2 -32.72 -17.20 -4.54
CA ILE A 2 -31.34 -17.08 -4.04
C ILE A 2 -30.37 -16.73 -5.19
N GLY A 3 -30.57 -17.31 -6.40
CA GLY A 3 -29.76 -17.00 -7.58
C GLY A 3 -29.78 -15.52 -7.99
N ASN A 4 -30.96 -14.88 -7.91
CA ASN A 4 -31.06 -13.45 -8.19
C ASN A 4 -30.30 -12.59 -7.16
N LEU A 5 -30.32 -13.01 -5.89
CA LEU A 5 -29.63 -12.31 -4.82
C LEU A 5 -28.10 -12.39 -5.01
N ILE A 6 -27.58 -13.56 -5.31
CA ILE A 6 -26.15 -13.77 -5.62
C ILE A 6 -25.72 -12.91 -6.80
N THR A 7 -26.52 -12.91 -7.89
CA THR A 7 -26.21 -12.08 -9.07
C THR A 7 -26.19 -10.58 -8.75
N LEU A 8 -27.14 -10.12 -7.92
CA LEU A 8 -27.16 -8.72 -7.46
C LEU A 8 -25.94 -8.35 -6.60
N HIS A 9 -25.53 -9.24 -5.70
CA HIS A 9 -24.33 -9.04 -4.88
C HIS A 9 -23.07 -8.97 -5.74
N GLN A 10 -22.94 -9.89 -6.72
CA GLN A 10 -21.79 -9.89 -7.63
C GLN A 10 -21.73 -8.59 -8.46
N ARG A 11 -22.85 -8.17 -9.04
CA ARG A 11 -22.92 -6.90 -9.80
C ARG A 11 -22.57 -5.69 -8.95
N LYS A 12 -22.97 -5.68 -7.67
CA LYS A 12 -22.65 -4.59 -6.75
C LYS A 12 -21.16 -4.57 -6.42
N LEU A 13 -20.56 -5.74 -6.19
CA LEU A 13 -19.11 -5.89 -5.98
C LEU A 13 -18.33 -5.38 -7.18
N ASP A 14 -18.67 -5.85 -8.40
CA ASP A 14 -18.01 -5.44 -9.64
C ASP A 14 -18.09 -3.92 -9.84
N LYS A 15 -19.28 -3.34 -9.55
CA LYS A 15 -19.46 -1.88 -9.61
C LYS A 15 -18.57 -1.14 -8.62
N LEU A 16 -18.47 -1.60 -7.37
CA LEU A 16 -17.59 -0.97 -6.34
C LEU A 16 -16.11 -1.05 -6.75
N VAL A 17 -15.66 -2.19 -7.25
CA VAL A 17 -14.28 -2.38 -7.75
C VAL A 17 -13.99 -1.40 -8.89
N ASN A 18 -14.90 -1.29 -9.88
CA ASN A 18 -14.74 -0.36 -11.00
C ASN A 18 -14.77 1.10 -10.56
N VAL A 19 -15.63 1.46 -9.59
CA VAL A 19 -15.67 2.81 -9.01
C VAL A 19 -14.34 3.11 -8.31
N LYS A 20 -13.84 2.22 -7.44
CA LYS A 20 -12.56 2.44 -6.75
C LYS A 20 -11.42 2.61 -7.75
N LYS A 21 -11.34 1.76 -8.78
CA LYS A 21 -10.33 1.85 -9.83
C LYS A 21 -10.38 3.21 -10.54
N SER A 22 -11.58 3.63 -10.97
CA SER A 22 -11.75 4.93 -11.64
C SER A 22 -11.40 6.11 -10.74
N MET A 23 -11.73 6.05 -9.44
CA MET A 23 -11.35 7.09 -8.49
C MET A 23 -9.84 7.13 -8.28
N LEU A 24 -9.16 5.99 -8.12
CA LEU A 24 -7.70 5.92 -8.04
C LEU A 24 -7.00 6.48 -9.28
N GLU A 25 -7.58 6.34 -10.46
CA GLU A 25 -7.05 6.91 -11.70
C GLU A 25 -7.26 8.44 -11.79
N LYS A 26 -8.38 8.95 -11.25
CA LYS A 26 -8.81 10.35 -11.49
C LYS A 26 -8.60 11.28 -10.31
N MET A 27 -8.50 10.76 -9.08
CA MET A 27 -8.30 11.57 -7.87
C MET A 27 -6.82 11.79 -7.53
N PHE A 28 -5.89 11.25 -8.33
CA PHE A 28 -4.47 11.54 -8.24
C PHE A 28 -3.98 12.18 -9.55
N PRO A 29 -3.12 13.22 -9.48
CA PRO A 29 -2.65 13.93 -10.66
C PRO A 29 -1.97 12.99 -11.66
N GLN A 30 -2.28 13.18 -12.93
CA GLN A 30 -1.62 12.48 -14.02
C GLN A 30 -0.22 13.08 -14.28
N GLN A 31 0.60 12.39 -15.06
CA GLN A 31 1.94 12.86 -15.40
C GLN A 31 1.89 14.26 -16.02
N GLY A 32 2.67 15.18 -15.46
CA GLY A 32 2.73 16.57 -15.89
C GLY A 32 1.64 17.49 -15.30
N SER A 33 0.70 16.97 -14.52
CA SER A 33 -0.32 17.74 -13.82
C SER A 33 0.01 17.90 -12.33
N ARG A 34 -0.42 19.03 -11.75
CA ARG A 34 -0.38 19.28 -10.30
C ARG A 34 -1.75 19.19 -9.65
N ILE A 35 -2.79 18.94 -10.43
CA ILE A 35 -4.16 18.81 -9.93
C ILE A 35 -4.78 17.53 -10.49
N PRO A 36 -5.61 16.82 -9.69
CA PRO A 36 -6.33 15.65 -10.15
C PRO A 36 -7.52 16.03 -11.06
N VAL A 37 -8.01 15.08 -11.85
CA VAL A 37 -9.19 15.26 -12.71
C VAL A 37 -10.47 15.35 -11.89
N ILE A 38 -10.56 14.58 -10.81
CA ILE A 38 -11.68 14.62 -9.84
C ILE A 38 -11.12 15.06 -8.50
N ARG A 39 -11.76 16.06 -7.90
CA ARG A 39 -11.37 16.67 -6.64
C ARG A 39 -12.60 17.01 -5.80
N PHE A 40 -12.47 16.97 -4.49
CA PHE A 40 -13.53 17.48 -3.60
C PHE A 40 -13.70 18.99 -3.74
N CYS A 41 -14.94 19.44 -3.57
CA CYS A 41 -15.23 20.88 -3.58
C CYS A 41 -14.49 21.61 -2.46
N GLY A 42 -14.02 22.83 -2.74
CA GLY A 42 -13.35 23.68 -1.76
C GLY A 42 -11.83 23.55 -1.72
N PHE A 43 -11.23 22.64 -2.51
CA PHE A 43 -9.79 22.56 -2.69
C PHE A 43 -9.42 23.07 -4.09
N THR A 44 -8.61 24.12 -4.15
CA THR A 44 -8.22 24.80 -5.40
C THR A 44 -6.72 24.85 -5.63
N ASP A 45 -5.94 24.77 -4.54
CA ASP A 45 -4.49 24.93 -4.61
C ASP A 45 -3.82 23.76 -5.35
N ASP A 46 -2.75 24.04 -6.06
CA ASP A 46 -1.90 23.02 -6.69
C ASP A 46 -1.36 22.07 -5.63
N TRP A 47 -1.26 20.79 -5.98
CA TRP A 47 -0.56 19.82 -5.14
C TRP A 47 0.94 20.08 -5.19
N GLU A 48 1.60 19.88 -4.07
CA GLU A 48 3.03 20.06 -3.94
C GLU A 48 3.80 18.78 -4.29
N GLN A 49 4.95 18.97 -4.92
CA GLN A 49 5.86 17.88 -5.22
C GLN A 49 6.65 17.49 -3.97
N ARG A 50 6.68 16.20 -3.66
CA ARG A 50 7.36 15.62 -2.51
C ARG A 50 8.20 14.43 -2.92
N LYS A 51 9.23 14.10 -2.14
CA LYS A 51 9.98 12.86 -2.23
C LYS A 51 9.44 11.82 -1.25
N LEU A 52 9.67 10.53 -1.52
CA LEU A 52 9.20 9.47 -0.63
C LEU A 52 9.74 9.61 0.80
N GLY A 53 10.98 10.11 0.95
CA GLY A 53 11.59 10.38 2.24
C GLY A 53 10.90 11.46 3.08
N ASP A 54 10.15 12.37 2.44
CA ASP A 54 9.41 13.43 3.13
C ASP A 54 8.20 12.85 3.89
N PHE A 55 7.69 11.69 3.47
CA PHE A 55 6.50 11.09 4.07
C PHE A 55 6.75 10.46 5.44
N GLY A 56 8.01 10.17 5.78
CA GLY A 56 8.37 9.58 7.06
C GLY A 56 9.70 8.86 7.05
N LYS A 57 9.97 8.12 8.13
CA LYS A 57 11.19 7.36 8.29
C LYS A 57 11.06 5.97 7.66
N ALA A 58 11.94 5.66 6.71
CA ALA A 58 12.02 4.34 6.12
C ALA A 58 13.02 3.44 6.87
N THR A 59 12.73 2.14 6.92
CA THR A 59 13.61 1.12 7.50
C THR A 59 13.48 -0.19 6.73
N GLY A 60 14.58 -0.65 6.13
CA GLY A 60 14.65 -1.90 5.39
C GLY A 60 14.48 -3.14 6.27
N GLY A 61 13.80 -4.15 5.73
CA GLY A 61 13.72 -5.46 6.34
C GLY A 61 15.04 -6.21 6.28
N ILE A 62 15.22 -7.12 7.24
CA ILE A 62 16.33 -8.08 7.29
C ILE A 62 15.76 -9.50 7.26
N SER A 63 16.60 -10.49 6.93
CA SER A 63 16.20 -11.89 7.05
C SER A 63 15.92 -12.24 8.52
N ILE A 64 14.68 -12.66 8.78
CA ILE A 64 14.23 -13.16 10.08
C ILE A 64 13.74 -14.62 9.99
N GLU A 65 14.12 -15.34 8.94
CA GLU A 65 13.69 -16.73 8.73
C GLU A 65 14.15 -17.66 9.86
N SER A 66 15.26 -17.37 10.55
CA SER A 66 15.71 -18.09 11.74
C SER A 66 14.74 -18.01 12.93
N GLU A 67 13.87 -17.02 12.93
CA GLU A 67 12.89 -16.76 13.99
C GLU A 67 11.50 -17.36 13.66
N PHE A 68 11.35 -18.02 12.50
CA PHE A 68 10.08 -18.63 12.12
C PHE A 68 9.78 -19.86 12.99
N SER A 69 8.54 -19.92 13.50
CA SER A 69 8.05 -20.99 14.35
C SER A 69 6.53 -21.05 14.29
N GLU A 70 5.95 -22.25 14.36
CA GLU A 70 4.49 -22.44 14.43
C GLU A 70 3.88 -21.76 15.66
N ASP A 71 4.62 -21.74 16.78
CA ASP A 71 4.22 -21.08 18.03
C ASP A 71 4.52 -19.58 18.05
N GLY A 72 4.95 -19.00 16.92
CA GLY A 72 5.31 -17.59 16.81
C GLY A 72 4.12 -16.66 17.08
N ILE A 73 4.34 -15.62 17.89
CA ILE A 73 3.31 -14.64 18.26
C ILE A 73 3.08 -13.57 17.18
N TYR A 74 4.05 -13.37 16.30
CA TYR A 74 3.97 -12.38 15.23
C TYR A 74 3.59 -13.02 13.90
N LYS A 75 2.71 -12.35 13.14
CA LYS A 75 2.49 -12.63 11.72
C LYS A 75 3.61 -12.01 10.90
N VAL A 76 4.15 -12.75 9.95
CA VAL A 76 5.26 -12.27 9.12
C VAL A 76 4.75 -11.66 7.82
N ILE A 77 5.16 -10.41 7.55
CA ILE A 77 4.98 -9.79 6.24
C ILE A 77 6.20 -10.13 5.38
N SER A 78 5.95 -10.85 4.30
CA SER A 78 6.92 -11.28 3.30
C SER A 78 6.39 -11.02 1.88
N ILE A 79 7.11 -11.42 0.85
CA ILE A 79 6.68 -11.24 -0.55
C ILE A 79 5.26 -11.80 -0.79
N GLY A 80 4.94 -13.00 -0.28
CA GLY A 80 3.63 -13.64 -0.45
C GLY A 80 2.48 -12.94 0.29
N SER A 81 2.79 -12.01 1.19
CA SER A 81 1.78 -11.25 1.93
C SER A 81 1.14 -10.12 1.11
N TYR A 82 1.70 -9.78 -0.06
CA TYR A 82 1.20 -8.72 -0.93
C TYR A 82 0.35 -9.31 -2.04
N SER A 83 -0.92 -8.94 -2.08
CA SER A 83 -1.80 -9.22 -3.21
C SER A 83 -1.71 -8.13 -4.29
N GLU A 84 -2.15 -8.42 -5.49
CA GLU A 84 -2.25 -7.45 -6.58
C GLU A 84 -3.22 -6.29 -6.27
N ASN A 85 -4.12 -6.50 -5.32
CA ASN A 85 -5.06 -5.48 -4.85
C ASN A 85 -4.56 -4.72 -3.61
N SER A 86 -3.28 -4.89 -3.23
CA SER A 86 -2.67 -4.25 -2.06
C SER A 86 -3.33 -4.62 -0.72
N VAL A 87 -3.98 -5.77 -0.66
CA VAL A 87 -4.57 -6.32 0.56
C VAL A 87 -3.62 -7.35 1.15
N TYR A 88 -3.48 -7.34 2.48
CA TYR A 88 -2.67 -8.33 3.20
C TYR A 88 -3.23 -9.74 3.00
N ASN A 89 -2.35 -10.65 2.59
CA ASN A 89 -2.60 -12.07 2.46
C ASN A 89 -1.81 -12.82 3.53
N ASP A 90 -2.50 -13.44 4.49
CA ASP A 90 -1.85 -14.22 5.56
C ASP A 90 -1.29 -15.53 4.98
N GLN A 91 0.04 -15.65 4.97
CA GLN A 91 0.75 -16.84 4.50
C GLN A 91 0.85 -17.94 5.56
N GLY A 92 0.25 -17.77 6.74
CA GLY A 92 0.41 -18.68 7.85
C GLY A 92 1.78 -18.63 8.55
N ILE A 93 2.72 -17.82 8.03
CA ILE A 93 4.06 -17.71 8.61
C ILE A 93 4.00 -16.92 9.91
N ARG A 94 4.60 -17.49 10.97
CA ARG A 94 4.69 -16.90 12.30
C ARG A 94 6.15 -16.78 12.72
N ALA A 95 6.45 -15.84 13.59
CA ALA A 95 7.77 -15.63 14.16
C ALA A 95 7.70 -15.44 15.67
N VAL A 96 8.72 -15.95 16.39
CA VAL A 96 8.87 -15.78 17.82
C VAL A 96 9.37 -14.37 18.14
N LYS A 97 9.21 -13.97 19.41
CA LYS A 97 9.81 -12.73 19.92
C LYS A 97 11.31 -12.96 20.16
N SER A 98 12.14 -12.17 19.54
CA SER A 98 13.59 -12.15 19.68
C SER A 98 14.11 -10.71 19.49
N ASP A 99 15.40 -10.49 19.64
CA ASP A 99 16.01 -9.18 19.38
C ASP A 99 15.83 -8.77 17.90
N LYS A 100 15.93 -9.72 16.96
CA LYS A 100 15.71 -9.47 15.54
C LYS A 100 14.29 -9.03 15.25
N THR A 101 13.29 -9.75 15.75
CA THR A 101 11.88 -9.48 15.51
C THR A 101 11.40 -8.25 16.26
N SER A 102 11.88 -7.99 17.48
CA SER A 102 11.48 -6.85 18.31
C SER A 102 11.76 -5.51 17.62
N ASN A 103 12.86 -5.43 16.87
CA ASN A 103 13.21 -4.25 16.07
C ASN A 103 12.45 -4.15 14.73
N ARG A 104 11.58 -5.11 14.44
CA ARG A 104 10.79 -5.20 13.19
C ARG A 104 9.29 -5.24 13.43
N VAL A 105 8.85 -5.01 14.66
CA VAL A 105 7.43 -4.91 14.99
C VAL A 105 6.83 -3.67 14.34
N LEU A 106 5.71 -3.86 13.67
CA LEU A 106 4.98 -2.79 12.98
C LEU A 106 3.92 -2.18 13.90
N ASN A 107 3.70 -0.89 13.73
CA ASN A 107 2.70 -0.12 14.44
C ASN A 107 1.51 0.22 13.53
N LYS A 108 0.37 0.48 14.14
CA LYS A 108 -0.81 0.98 13.42
C LYS A 108 -0.45 2.25 12.63
N ASN A 109 -0.88 2.27 11.38
CA ASN A 109 -0.63 3.32 10.40
C ASN A 109 0.80 3.35 9.83
N ASP A 110 1.67 2.39 10.16
CA ASP A 110 2.84 2.17 9.33
C ASP A 110 2.42 1.68 7.95
N LEU A 111 3.20 2.00 6.94
CA LEU A 111 3.11 1.35 5.64
C LEU A 111 4.27 0.38 5.47
N THR A 112 4.03 -0.68 4.71
CA THR A 112 5.12 -1.56 4.24
C THR A 112 5.07 -1.65 2.72
N MET A 113 6.21 -1.54 2.05
CA MET A 113 6.32 -1.63 0.59
C MET A 113 7.18 -2.84 0.22
N ILE A 114 6.69 -3.65 -0.71
CA ILE A 114 7.48 -4.75 -1.26
C ILE A 114 8.38 -4.27 -2.40
N LEU A 115 9.64 -4.68 -2.36
CA LEU A 115 10.65 -4.27 -3.35
C LEU A 115 10.98 -5.35 -4.38
N ASN A 116 10.44 -6.56 -4.23
CA ASN A 116 10.71 -7.69 -5.12
C ASN A 116 9.41 -8.37 -5.55
N ASP A 117 9.43 -8.93 -6.76
CA ASP A 117 8.44 -9.90 -7.24
C ASP A 117 9.16 -11.21 -7.60
N LYS A 118 8.56 -12.33 -7.27
CA LYS A 118 9.07 -13.68 -7.65
C LYS A 118 8.79 -13.99 -9.11
N THR A 119 7.99 -13.18 -9.77
CA THR A 119 7.61 -13.33 -11.18
C THR A 119 8.17 -12.19 -12.02
N THR A 120 8.14 -12.36 -13.32
CA THR A 120 8.51 -11.31 -14.30
C THR A 120 7.38 -10.34 -14.58
N SER A 121 6.17 -10.59 -14.06
CA SER A 121 4.99 -9.76 -14.30
C SER A 121 5.03 -8.40 -13.60
N GLY A 122 5.74 -8.31 -12.45
CA GLY A 122 5.84 -7.09 -11.66
C GLY A 122 4.54 -6.64 -10.99
N ASN A 123 3.54 -7.50 -10.93
CA ASN A 123 2.21 -7.13 -10.45
C ASN A 123 2.19 -6.66 -8.99
N ILE A 124 3.11 -7.16 -8.17
CA ILE A 124 3.22 -6.77 -6.75
C ILE A 124 4.35 -5.78 -6.46
N ILE A 125 5.29 -5.55 -7.38
CA ILE A 125 6.41 -4.59 -7.18
C ILE A 125 5.88 -3.23 -6.72
N GLY A 126 6.45 -2.71 -5.63
CA GLY A 126 6.08 -1.42 -5.07
C GLY A 126 4.67 -1.36 -4.47
N ARG A 127 3.97 -2.50 -4.33
CA ARG A 127 2.71 -2.54 -3.59
C ARG A 127 2.93 -2.19 -2.14
N VAL A 128 1.96 -1.48 -1.58
CA VAL A 128 2.00 -1.01 -0.20
C VAL A 128 0.86 -1.64 0.59
N LEU A 129 1.17 -2.10 1.81
CA LEU A 129 0.17 -2.52 2.79
C LEU A 129 0.07 -1.46 3.90
N LEU A 130 -1.14 -1.20 4.36
CA LEU A 130 -1.42 -0.39 5.54
C LEU A 130 -1.52 -1.31 6.77
N ILE A 131 -0.82 -0.96 7.83
CA ILE A 131 -0.87 -1.71 9.08
C ILE A 131 -2.00 -1.20 9.96
N GLU A 132 -3.01 -2.03 10.17
CA GLU A 132 -4.23 -1.67 10.91
C GLU A 132 -4.10 -1.83 12.43
N LYS A 133 -3.19 -2.71 12.90
CA LYS A 133 -3.01 -3.04 14.32
C LYS A 133 -1.55 -3.07 14.71
N SER A 134 -1.21 -2.41 15.81
CA SER A 134 0.15 -2.43 16.37
C SER A 134 0.48 -3.78 17.00
N GLY A 135 1.76 -4.18 16.94
CA GLY A 135 2.30 -5.29 17.73
C GLY A 135 1.97 -6.69 17.23
N ILE A 136 1.33 -6.82 16.07
CA ILE A 136 0.89 -8.11 15.52
C ILE A 136 1.82 -8.59 14.41
N TYR A 137 2.41 -7.66 13.66
CA TYR A 137 3.18 -7.96 12.47
C TYR A 137 4.65 -7.63 12.65
N VAL A 138 5.51 -8.48 12.06
CA VAL A 138 6.92 -8.19 11.79
C VAL A 138 7.17 -8.33 10.29
N TYR A 139 8.17 -7.67 9.76
CA TYR A 139 8.47 -7.70 8.32
C TYR A 139 9.85 -8.30 8.05
N ASN A 140 9.90 -9.08 6.99
CA ASN A 140 11.09 -9.80 6.53
C ASN A 140 11.88 -8.94 5.52
N GLN A 141 13.02 -9.46 5.08
CA GLN A 141 13.81 -8.88 3.98
C GLN A 141 12.95 -8.59 2.72
N ARG A 142 13.41 -7.71 1.85
CA ARG A 142 12.71 -7.26 0.63
C ARG A 142 11.46 -6.39 0.89
N THR A 143 11.21 -6.06 2.13
CA THR A 143 10.13 -5.18 2.55
C THR A 143 10.72 -3.93 3.19
N GLU A 144 10.23 -2.77 2.80
CA GLU A 144 10.57 -1.49 3.43
C GLU A 144 9.40 -1.03 4.30
N ARG A 145 9.67 -0.73 5.59
CA ARG A 145 8.73 -0.07 6.48
C ARG A 145 8.82 1.43 6.28
N ILE A 146 7.69 2.10 6.21
CA ILE A 146 7.58 3.56 6.20
C ILE A 146 6.79 3.98 7.45
N GLU A 147 7.47 4.53 8.44
CA GLU A 147 6.88 5.14 9.62
C GLU A 147 6.48 6.57 9.29
N ILE A 148 5.18 6.81 9.11
CA ILE A 148 4.67 8.05 8.55
C ILE A 148 4.78 9.21 9.54
N ASN A 149 5.23 10.37 9.04
CA ASN A 149 5.11 11.64 9.75
C ASN A 149 3.62 12.10 9.76
N LYS A 150 2.88 11.66 10.78
CA LYS A 150 1.43 11.90 10.90
C LYS A 150 1.06 13.37 11.14
N ASN A 151 2.02 14.23 11.45
CA ASN A 151 1.76 15.66 11.57
C ASN A 151 1.47 16.28 10.20
N GLU A 152 2.13 15.81 9.15
CA GLU A 152 2.05 16.37 7.80
C GLU A 152 1.27 15.48 6.83
N TYR A 153 1.28 14.15 7.05
CA TYR A 153 0.69 13.20 6.08
C TYR A 153 -0.36 12.30 6.71
N ASP A 154 -1.38 11.97 5.92
CA ASP A 154 -2.42 11.01 6.29
C ASP A 154 -2.05 9.60 5.81
N PRO A 155 -2.05 8.59 6.70
CA PRO A 155 -1.67 7.22 6.33
C PRO A 155 -2.59 6.56 5.29
N LEU A 156 -3.90 6.83 5.33
CA LEU A 156 -4.84 6.30 4.36
C LEU A 156 -4.59 6.91 2.98
N PHE A 157 -4.36 8.23 2.93
CA PHE A 157 -4.01 8.92 1.71
C PHE A 157 -2.74 8.35 1.09
N LEU A 158 -1.66 8.22 1.86
CA LEU A 158 -0.39 7.69 1.36
C LEU A 158 -0.52 6.24 0.89
N TYR A 159 -1.28 5.41 1.61
CA TYR A 159 -1.59 4.05 1.19
C TYR A 159 -2.30 4.02 -0.18
N GLU A 160 -3.34 4.80 -0.36
CA GLU A 160 -4.08 4.84 -1.62
C GLU A 160 -3.26 5.47 -2.76
N MET A 161 -2.52 6.55 -2.48
CA MET A 161 -1.65 7.23 -3.44
C MET A 161 -0.54 6.31 -3.97
N LEU A 162 0.20 5.64 -3.08
CA LEU A 162 1.30 4.75 -3.46
C LEU A 162 0.81 3.49 -4.21
N ASN A 163 -0.45 3.12 -4.04
CA ASN A 163 -1.11 2.04 -4.78
C ASN A 163 -1.87 2.52 -6.03
N ALA A 164 -1.97 3.84 -6.26
CA ALA A 164 -2.65 4.38 -7.44
C ALA A 164 -1.92 3.97 -8.75
N PRO A 165 -2.65 3.66 -9.83
CA PRO A 165 -2.06 3.14 -11.07
C PRO A 165 -0.94 4.00 -11.65
N ASN A 166 -1.13 5.31 -11.71
CA ASN A 166 -0.15 6.27 -12.23
C ASN A 166 1.12 6.38 -11.38
N VAL A 167 1.01 6.23 -10.05
CA VAL A 167 2.16 6.21 -9.13
C VAL A 167 2.89 4.88 -9.24
N ARG A 168 2.15 3.78 -9.28
CA ARG A 168 2.73 2.44 -9.45
C ARG A 168 3.48 2.30 -10.78
N GLU A 169 2.95 2.86 -11.85
CA GLU A 169 3.65 2.88 -13.16
C GLU A 169 5.03 3.51 -13.06
N LYS A 170 5.17 4.63 -12.32
CA LYS A 170 6.47 5.28 -12.08
C LYS A 170 7.43 4.34 -11.32
N ILE A 171 6.93 3.62 -10.31
CA ILE A 171 7.73 2.68 -9.52
C ILE A 171 8.15 1.47 -10.39
N ILE A 172 7.22 0.89 -11.15
CA ILE A 172 7.47 -0.26 -12.01
C ILE A 172 8.51 0.06 -13.10
N LYS A 173 8.52 1.29 -13.63
CA LYS A 173 9.55 1.75 -14.58
C LYS A 173 10.98 1.75 -14.00
N GLN A 174 11.14 1.68 -12.68
CA GLN A 174 12.45 1.53 -12.03
C GLN A 174 12.84 0.06 -11.82
N ALA A 175 11.98 -0.89 -12.22
CA ALA A 175 12.22 -2.31 -12.02
C ALA A 175 13.42 -2.81 -12.86
N GLN A 176 14.17 -3.70 -12.25
CA GLN A 176 15.36 -4.36 -12.81
C GLN A 176 15.24 -5.88 -12.64
N GLY A 177 16.07 -6.64 -13.38
CA GLY A 177 16.10 -8.09 -13.31
C GLY A 177 15.31 -8.76 -14.43
N ASN A 178 15.63 -10.02 -14.73
CA ASN A 178 15.04 -10.78 -15.85
C ASN A 178 14.16 -11.95 -15.38
N THR A 179 14.54 -12.64 -14.31
CA THR A 179 13.83 -13.82 -13.77
C THR A 179 13.01 -13.48 -12.52
N GLN A 180 13.60 -12.68 -11.66
CA GLN A 180 12.95 -12.03 -10.53
C GLN A 180 13.18 -10.54 -10.70
N ILE A 181 12.14 -9.76 -10.67
CA ILE A 181 12.27 -8.34 -10.78
C ILE A 181 12.27 -7.69 -9.40
N TYR A 182 13.02 -6.61 -9.27
CA TYR A 182 13.14 -5.84 -8.06
C TYR A 182 13.26 -4.35 -8.37
N VAL A 183 13.01 -3.54 -7.38
CA VAL A 183 13.29 -2.10 -7.42
C VAL A 183 14.24 -1.75 -6.28
N ASN A 184 15.17 -0.85 -6.57
CA ASN A 184 16.03 -0.29 -5.53
C ASN A 184 15.29 0.81 -4.77
N TRP A 185 15.31 0.74 -3.43
CA TRP A 185 14.70 1.76 -2.58
C TRP A 185 15.17 3.17 -2.93
N SER A 186 16.48 3.36 -3.14
CA SER A 186 17.07 4.64 -3.54
C SER A 186 16.47 5.21 -4.83
N ALA A 187 16.17 4.37 -5.82
CA ALA A 187 15.56 4.82 -7.08
C ALA A 187 14.12 5.31 -6.84
N ILE A 188 13.36 4.61 -5.99
CA ILE A 188 11.97 4.99 -5.66
C ILE A 188 11.94 6.29 -4.85
N THR A 189 12.88 6.48 -3.92
CA THR A 189 12.96 7.69 -3.09
C THR A 189 13.27 8.96 -3.88
N MET A 190 13.86 8.82 -5.06
CA MET A 190 14.15 9.95 -5.96
C MET A 190 12.97 10.36 -6.84
N LEU A 191 11.93 9.54 -6.93
CA LEU A 191 10.73 9.85 -7.69
C LEU A 191 9.94 11.01 -7.06
N ASP A 192 9.20 11.71 -7.90
CA ASP A 192 8.33 12.79 -7.48
C ASP A 192 6.90 12.27 -7.28
N TYR A 193 6.37 12.60 -6.11
CA TYR A 193 5.02 12.30 -5.68
C TYR A 193 4.26 13.61 -5.44
N MET A 194 3.01 13.66 -5.86
CA MET A 194 2.18 14.85 -5.66
C MET A 194 1.34 14.67 -4.40
N SER A 195 1.33 15.69 -3.54
CA SER A 195 0.62 15.67 -2.26
C SER A 195 -0.13 16.99 -2.04
N PRO A 196 -1.42 16.93 -1.68
CA PRO A 196 -2.21 18.12 -1.35
C PRO A 196 -2.01 18.53 0.12
N SER A 197 -2.77 19.54 0.54
CA SER A 197 -2.88 19.91 1.96
C SER A 197 -3.32 18.71 2.81
N LYS A 198 -2.89 18.69 4.07
CA LYS A 198 -3.26 17.62 5.03
C LYS A 198 -4.77 17.39 5.11
N LYS A 199 -5.56 18.46 5.07
CA LYS A 199 -7.03 18.38 5.12
C LYS A 199 -7.58 17.59 3.93
N GLU A 200 -7.10 17.89 2.73
CA GLU A 200 -7.52 17.17 1.51
C GLU A 200 -7.04 15.72 1.50
N GLN A 201 -5.82 15.46 2.01
CA GLN A 201 -5.31 14.08 2.16
C GLN A 201 -6.28 13.23 3.00
N VAL A 202 -6.76 13.76 4.13
CA VAL A 202 -7.69 13.05 5.02
C VAL A 202 -9.00 12.72 4.29
N GLU A 203 -9.57 13.67 3.56
CA GLU A 203 -10.83 13.45 2.83
C GLU A 203 -10.67 12.40 1.73
N ILE A 204 -9.60 12.48 0.93
CA ILE A 204 -9.30 11.50 -0.13
C ILE A 204 -9.05 10.11 0.47
N GLY A 205 -8.20 10.03 1.50
CA GLY A 205 -7.83 8.78 2.14
C GLY A 205 -9.03 8.06 2.74
N GLN A 206 -9.87 8.78 3.50
CA GLN A 206 -11.09 8.23 4.10
C GLN A 206 -12.09 7.76 3.04
N PHE A 207 -12.31 8.53 2.00
CA PHE A 207 -13.23 8.19 0.92
C PHE A 207 -12.81 6.89 0.21
N LEU A 208 -11.57 6.81 -0.27
CA LEU A 208 -11.07 5.64 -1.00
C LEU A 208 -10.98 4.40 -0.10
N HIS A 209 -10.57 4.59 1.16
CA HIS A 209 -10.52 3.50 2.13
C HIS A 209 -11.93 2.97 2.46
N SER A 210 -12.93 3.83 2.57
CA SER A 210 -14.33 3.41 2.80
C SER A 210 -14.87 2.54 1.67
N ILE A 211 -14.55 2.87 0.41
CA ILE A 211 -14.90 2.03 -0.74
C ILE A 211 -14.18 0.68 -0.66
N GLY A 212 -12.89 0.65 -0.28
CA GLY A 212 -12.13 -0.57 -0.07
C GLY A 212 -12.76 -1.48 0.99
N ASN A 213 -13.21 -0.93 2.11
CA ASN A 213 -13.89 -1.67 3.16
C ASN A 213 -15.23 -2.26 2.67
N LEU A 214 -16.01 -1.51 1.87
CA LEU A 214 -17.23 -2.02 1.26
C LEU A 214 -16.95 -3.19 0.31
N ILE A 215 -15.89 -3.12 -0.50
CA ILE A 215 -15.46 -4.22 -1.38
C ILE A 215 -15.16 -5.46 -0.54
N THR A 216 -14.35 -5.32 0.52
CA THR A 216 -13.98 -6.44 1.40
C THR A 216 -15.19 -7.06 2.09
N LEU A 217 -16.18 -6.25 2.50
CA LEU A 217 -17.44 -6.75 3.10
C LEU A 217 -18.27 -7.57 2.11
N HIS A 218 -18.28 -7.21 0.83
CA HIS A 218 -19.02 -7.94 -0.19
C HIS A 218 -18.30 -9.20 -0.73
N GLN A 219 -17.02 -9.39 -0.38
CA GLN A 219 -16.25 -10.59 -0.72
C GLN A 219 -16.33 -11.71 0.34
N ARG A 220 -16.92 -11.42 1.50
CA ARG A 220 -17.15 -12.38 2.60
C ARG A 220 -18.52 -13.01 2.51
#